data_3b1ad4feea2e23f7349b5b46be404ac6
#
_entry.id   3b1ad4feea2e23f7349b5b46be404ac6
#
_cell.length_a   1.000
_cell.length_b   1.000
_cell.length_c   1.000
_cell.angle_alpha   90.00
_cell.angle_beta   90.00
_cell.angle_gamma   90.00
#
_symmetry.space_group_name_H-M   'P 1'
#
loop_
_entity.id
_entity.type
_entity.pdbx_description
1 polymer ?
#
loop_
_entity_poly.entity_id
_entity_poly.type
_entity_poly.pdbx_seq_one_letter_code
_entity_poly.pdbx_strand_id
1 'polypeptide(L)'
;MTEQVAEASTEPAERAKAMGVFGFVAAGGGSIGVLLGGILTDAFAWNWIFLVNVPIGIAVVIFSLVVLPGGRGFAPSTRLDVAGAVTVTASLMVAVYAIVNGNEVGWATARTLGLLVLAGALLGLFLVIESRVAAPLVPLRLFRLRNLSVSNVVGILWAAAMFAWFFLSALYLQLVLGYSPLEVGLAFLPGNLIMAVFSLGLSARIVMKFGIRAPLGVGLGLAAFGLLLFARAPVDGTFLVDVLPSMILLGIGAGMAFNPVLLAAMGDVPQEEAGLASGVVNTAFMMGGALGLAVLASLAASRTDSLTASGSGELEALAGGYHAAFLVGALFAGAAAAIGVLLLRPAAASAMHSEAVDEDAVAEAA
;
A
#
# COMPACT_ATOMS: atom_id res chain seq x y z
N MET A 1 -36.24 -13.78 4.04
CA MET A 1 -34.80 -14.10 3.97
C MET A 1 -33.94 -12.90 3.50
N THR A 2 -34.52 -11.94 2.79
CA THR A 2 -33.87 -10.67 2.39
C THR A 2 -33.82 -9.63 3.52
N GLU A 3 -34.81 -9.62 4.42
CA GLU A 3 -34.82 -8.75 5.60
C GLU A 3 -33.81 -9.17 6.67
N GLN A 4 -33.61 -10.45 6.91
CA GLN A 4 -32.65 -10.95 7.89
C GLN A 4 -31.19 -10.67 7.53
N VAL A 5 -30.84 -10.56 6.23
CA VAL A 5 -29.51 -10.19 5.78
C VAL A 5 -29.28 -8.67 5.86
N ALA A 6 -30.35 -7.88 5.71
CA ALA A 6 -30.29 -6.43 5.92
C ALA A 6 -30.24 -6.06 7.42
N GLU A 7 -30.90 -6.80 8.30
CA GLU A 7 -30.82 -6.65 9.75
C GLU A 7 -29.45 -7.06 10.31
N ALA A 8 -28.83 -8.12 9.81
CA ALA A 8 -27.48 -8.56 10.24
C ALA A 8 -26.38 -7.52 9.93
N SER A 9 -26.62 -6.58 9.01
CA SER A 9 -25.67 -5.49 8.70
C SER A 9 -25.86 -4.22 9.55
N THR A 10 -26.85 -4.19 10.43
CA THR A 10 -27.20 -2.99 11.22
C THR A 10 -26.64 -3.00 12.64
N GLU A 11 -26.17 -4.15 13.16
CA GLU A 11 -25.54 -4.14 14.49
C GLU A 11 -24.09 -3.64 14.43
N PRO A 12 -23.74 -2.54 15.12
CA PRO A 12 -22.39 -1.97 15.15
C PRO A 12 -21.33 -2.97 15.57
N ALA A 13 -21.66 -3.91 16.46
CA ALA A 13 -20.76 -4.96 16.95
C ALA A 13 -20.40 -5.99 15.86
N GLU A 14 -21.36 -6.39 15.02
CA GLU A 14 -21.11 -7.33 13.91
C GLU A 14 -20.28 -6.68 12.80
N ARG A 15 -20.54 -5.41 12.51
CA ARG A 15 -19.75 -4.62 11.56
C ARG A 15 -18.31 -4.46 12.06
N ALA A 16 -18.10 -4.14 13.33
CA ALA A 16 -16.79 -4.06 13.94
C ALA A 16 -16.04 -5.39 13.91
N LYS A 17 -16.74 -6.52 14.16
CA LYS A 17 -16.19 -7.87 14.05
C LYS A 17 -15.78 -8.21 12.63
N ALA A 18 -16.63 -7.91 11.64
CA ALA A 18 -16.34 -8.13 10.23
C ALA A 18 -15.14 -7.32 9.76
N MET A 19 -15.02 -6.04 10.16
CA MET A 19 -13.88 -5.18 9.89
C MET A 19 -12.60 -5.69 10.57
N GLY A 20 -12.72 -6.24 11.79
CA GLY A 20 -11.62 -6.88 12.49
C GLY A 20 -11.09 -8.12 11.76
N VAL A 21 -12.00 -8.98 11.27
CA VAL A 21 -11.64 -10.16 10.46
C VAL A 21 -10.98 -9.74 9.15
N PHE A 22 -11.52 -8.73 8.48
CA PHE A 22 -10.91 -8.18 7.24
C PHE A 22 -9.49 -7.66 7.49
N GLY A 23 -9.30 -6.87 8.55
CA GLY A 23 -7.99 -6.37 8.95
C GLY A 23 -7.00 -7.49 9.32
N PHE A 24 -7.48 -8.54 10.01
CA PHE A 24 -6.68 -9.72 10.33
C PHE A 24 -6.24 -10.47 9.07
N VAL A 25 -7.15 -10.70 8.13
CA VAL A 25 -6.85 -11.38 6.86
C VAL A 25 -5.85 -10.56 6.03
N ALA A 26 -6.02 -9.24 5.96
CA ALA A 26 -5.12 -8.37 5.22
C ALA A 26 -3.69 -8.37 5.81
N ALA A 27 -3.55 -8.21 7.13
CA ALA A 27 -2.25 -8.18 7.80
C ALA A 27 -1.63 -9.58 7.93
N GLY A 28 -2.45 -10.58 8.30
CA GLY A 28 -2.01 -11.97 8.45
C GLY A 28 -1.64 -12.61 7.12
N GLY A 29 -2.40 -12.29 6.06
CA GLY A 29 -2.13 -12.78 4.71
C GLY A 29 -0.74 -12.37 4.20
N GLY A 30 -0.32 -11.13 4.45
CA GLY A 30 1.03 -10.67 4.11
C GLY A 30 2.12 -11.46 4.85
N SER A 31 1.95 -11.67 6.17
CA SER A 31 2.91 -12.44 6.98
C SER A 31 3.00 -13.90 6.56
N ILE A 32 1.84 -14.55 6.39
CA ILE A 32 1.75 -15.94 5.94
C ILE A 32 2.31 -16.07 4.52
N GLY A 33 2.02 -15.10 3.63
CA GLY A 33 2.47 -15.08 2.25
C GLY A 33 4.00 -15.03 2.14
N VAL A 34 4.66 -14.16 2.90
CA VAL A 34 6.13 -14.05 2.89
C VAL A 34 6.78 -15.32 3.45
N LEU A 35 6.27 -15.87 4.56
CA LEU A 35 6.80 -17.09 5.16
C LEU A 35 6.56 -18.31 4.27
N LEU A 36 5.34 -18.50 3.76
CA LEU A 36 5.01 -19.57 2.82
C LEU A 36 5.83 -19.45 1.53
N GLY A 37 5.99 -18.22 1.02
CA GLY A 37 6.83 -17.96 -0.15
C GLY A 37 8.27 -18.40 0.07
N GLY A 38 8.85 -18.11 1.23
CA GLY A 38 10.17 -18.59 1.64
C GLY A 38 10.24 -20.10 1.71
N ILE A 39 9.31 -20.76 2.40
CA ILE A 39 9.25 -22.23 2.53
C ILE A 39 9.09 -22.90 1.17
N LEU A 40 8.16 -22.43 0.33
CA LEU A 40 7.89 -23.02 -0.99
C LEU A 40 9.08 -22.87 -1.94
N THR A 41 9.76 -21.73 -1.90
CA THR A 41 10.93 -21.47 -2.74
C THR A 41 12.12 -22.33 -2.30
N ASP A 42 12.33 -22.47 -1.00
CA ASP A 42 13.42 -23.24 -0.44
C ASP A 42 13.21 -24.75 -0.61
N ALA A 43 12.00 -25.25 -0.32
CA ALA A 43 11.68 -26.69 -0.36
C ALA A 43 11.44 -27.24 -1.78
N PHE A 44 10.99 -26.41 -2.73
CA PHE A 44 10.62 -26.85 -4.07
C PHE A 44 11.30 -26.00 -5.14
N ALA A 45 10.68 -24.87 -5.54
CA ALA A 45 11.21 -23.92 -6.52
C ALA A 45 10.37 -22.63 -6.50
N TRP A 46 10.91 -21.54 -7.04
CA TRP A 46 10.26 -20.23 -7.07
C TRP A 46 8.85 -20.22 -7.72
N ASN A 47 8.60 -21.09 -8.69
CA ASN A 47 7.31 -21.16 -9.38
C ASN A 47 6.16 -21.65 -8.48
N TRP A 48 6.46 -22.35 -7.39
CA TRP A 48 5.45 -22.84 -6.44
C TRP A 48 4.74 -21.71 -5.70
N ILE A 49 5.37 -20.52 -5.55
CA ILE A 49 4.72 -19.35 -4.99
C ILE A 49 3.53 -18.86 -5.82
N PHE A 50 3.52 -19.14 -7.12
CA PHE A 50 2.38 -18.85 -8.00
C PHE A 50 1.39 -20.02 -8.02
N LEU A 51 1.86 -21.25 -8.09
CA LEU A 51 1.01 -22.44 -8.17
C LEU A 51 0.11 -22.61 -6.94
N VAL A 52 0.57 -22.25 -5.75
CA VAL A 52 -0.23 -22.32 -4.52
C VAL A 52 -1.48 -21.42 -4.58
N ASN A 53 -1.46 -20.37 -5.39
CA ASN A 53 -2.63 -19.50 -5.55
C ASN A 53 -3.73 -20.15 -6.41
N VAL A 54 -3.42 -21.15 -7.22
CA VAL A 54 -4.42 -21.81 -8.08
C VAL A 54 -5.49 -22.55 -7.26
N PRO A 55 -5.15 -23.45 -6.32
CA PRO A 55 -6.16 -24.11 -5.49
C PRO A 55 -6.90 -23.11 -4.59
N ILE A 56 -6.22 -22.08 -4.08
CA ILE A 56 -6.86 -21.02 -3.29
C ILE A 56 -7.87 -20.25 -4.15
N GLY A 57 -7.50 -19.85 -5.36
CA GLY A 57 -8.40 -19.16 -6.29
C GLY A 57 -9.61 -20.02 -6.68
N ILE A 58 -9.42 -21.32 -6.94
CA ILE A 58 -10.53 -22.25 -7.20
C ILE A 58 -11.45 -22.31 -5.98
N ALA A 59 -10.91 -22.46 -4.77
CA ALA A 59 -11.70 -22.49 -3.55
C ALA A 59 -12.51 -21.19 -3.36
N VAL A 60 -11.89 -20.02 -3.56
CA VAL A 60 -12.55 -18.70 -3.48
C VAL A 60 -13.70 -18.61 -4.49
N VAL A 61 -13.51 -19.04 -5.74
CA VAL A 61 -14.57 -19.04 -6.76
C VAL A 61 -15.72 -19.95 -6.34
N ILE A 62 -15.43 -21.19 -5.90
CA ILE A 62 -16.47 -22.14 -5.45
C ILE A 62 -17.25 -21.54 -4.27
N PHE A 63 -16.54 -21.06 -3.22
CA PHE A 63 -17.20 -20.46 -2.06
C PHE A 63 -18.03 -19.23 -2.44
N SER A 64 -17.54 -18.38 -3.34
CA SER A 64 -18.28 -17.21 -3.82
C SER A 64 -19.58 -17.62 -4.53
N LEU A 65 -19.54 -18.66 -5.36
CA LEU A 65 -20.73 -19.16 -6.06
C LEU A 65 -21.77 -19.84 -5.13
N VAL A 66 -21.30 -20.41 -4.02
CA VAL A 66 -22.16 -21.10 -3.06
C VAL A 66 -22.75 -20.16 -2.00
N VAL A 67 -21.95 -19.21 -1.51
CA VAL A 67 -22.29 -18.38 -0.34
C VAL A 67 -22.94 -17.06 -0.77
N LEU A 68 -22.50 -16.47 -1.90
CA LEU A 68 -23.06 -15.19 -2.33
C LEU A 68 -24.44 -15.40 -2.97
N PRO A 69 -25.47 -14.67 -2.51
CA PRO A 69 -26.79 -14.74 -3.14
C PRO A 69 -26.68 -14.25 -4.58
N GLY A 70 -27.12 -15.08 -5.52
CA GLY A 70 -27.21 -14.72 -6.92
C GLY A 70 -28.25 -13.61 -7.10
N GLY A 71 -27.84 -12.45 -7.57
CA GLY A 71 -28.73 -11.32 -7.83
C GLY A 71 -28.10 -10.31 -8.79
N ARG A 72 -28.94 -9.55 -9.49
CA ARG A 72 -28.47 -8.36 -10.19
C ARG A 72 -28.12 -7.33 -9.13
N GLY A 73 -26.90 -6.77 -9.19
CA GLY A 73 -26.46 -5.72 -8.29
C GLY A 73 -27.44 -4.53 -8.28
N PHE A 74 -27.52 -3.83 -7.17
CA PHE A 74 -28.41 -2.66 -6.97
C PHE A 74 -28.03 -1.45 -7.86
N ALA A 75 -26.91 -1.50 -8.56
CA ALA A 75 -26.51 -0.41 -9.46
C ALA A 75 -27.37 -0.47 -10.75
N PRO A 76 -28.00 0.65 -11.15
CA PRO A 76 -28.57 0.76 -12.49
C PRO A 76 -27.45 0.43 -13.48
N SER A 77 -27.80 -0.21 -14.62
CA SER A 77 -26.85 -0.63 -15.65
C SER A 77 -26.09 0.58 -16.22
N THR A 78 -25.07 1.03 -15.52
CA THR A 78 -24.16 2.07 -15.97
C THR A 78 -23.22 1.45 -16.98
N ARG A 79 -23.05 2.11 -18.13
CA ARG A 79 -22.06 1.69 -19.12
C ARG A 79 -20.67 1.79 -18.46
N LEU A 80 -19.94 0.68 -18.47
CA LEU A 80 -18.56 0.65 -17.99
C LEU A 80 -17.70 1.56 -18.87
N ASP A 81 -16.88 2.40 -18.26
CA ASP A 81 -15.89 3.20 -18.98
C ASP A 81 -14.67 2.34 -19.34
N VAL A 82 -14.85 1.51 -20.38
CA VAL A 82 -13.77 0.65 -20.91
C VAL A 82 -12.62 1.49 -21.47
N ALA A 83 -12.94 2.65 -22.06
CA ALA A 83 -11.92 3.53 -22.64
C ALA A 83 -11.02 4.14 -21.55
N GLY A 84 -11.60 4.62 -20.46
CA GLY A 84 -10.85 5.07 -19.28
C GLY A 84 -9.99 3.96 -18.69
N ALA A 85 -10.56 2.75 -18.49
CA ALA A 85 -9.83 1.61 -17.96
C ALA A 85 -8.62 1.23 -18.83
N VAL A 86 -8.80 1.13 -20.13
CA VAL A 86 -7.71 0.78 -21.07
C VAL A 86 -6.63 1.86 -21.09
N THR A 87 -7.02 3.13 -21.17
CA THR A 87 -6.05 4.24 -21.27
C THR A 87 -5.22 4.41 -20.00
N VAL A 88 -5.82 4.36 -18.80
CA VAL A 88 -5.05 4.46 -17.56
C VAL A 88 -4.15 3.25 -17.34
N THR A 89 -4.65 2.03 -17.64
CA THR A 89 -3.85 0.82 -17.52
C THR A 89 -2.66 0.86 -18.47
N ALA A 90 -2.88 1.19 -19.75
CA ALA A 90 -1.81 1.32 -20.74
C ALA A 90 -0.79 2.39 -20.34
N SER A 91 -1.25 3.56 -19.85
CA SER A 91 -0.37 4.63 -19.36
C SER A 91 0.57 4.14 -18.29
N LEU A 92 0.04 3.47 -17.27
CA LEU A 92 0.81 2.99 -16.12
C LEU A 92 1.77 1.86 -16.52
N MET A 93 1.32 0.93 -17.35
CA MET A 93 2.19 -0.14 -17.89
C MET A 93 3.37 0.42 -18.70
N VAL A 94 3.10 1.39 -19.57
CA VAL A 94 4.15 2.04 -20.36
C VAL A 94 5.10 2.85 -19.47
N ALA A 95 4.58 3.55 -18.44
CA ALA A 95 5.42 4.28 -17.50
C ALA A 95 6.35 3.34 -16.71
N VAL A 96 5.82 2.26 -16.13
CA VAL A 96 6.63 1.27 -15.40
C VAL A 96 7.67 0.64 -16.32
N TYR A 97 7.27 0.24 -17.53
CA TYR A 97 8.18 -0.34 -18.52
C TYR A 97 9.32 0.63 -18.88
N ALA A 98 9.01 1.91 -19.10
CA ALA A 98 10.01 2.93 -19.41
C ALA A 98 10.99 3.14 -18.24
N ILE A 99 10.50 3.16 -17.01
CA ILE A 99 11.31 3.37 -15.81
C ILE A 99 12.24 2.17 -15.58
N VAL A 100 11.72 0.95 -15.63
CA VAL A 100 12.49 -0.27 -15.38
C VAL A 100 13.60 -0.45 -16.43
N ASN A 101 13.29 -0.20 -17.70
CA ASN A 101 14.27 -0.35 -18.78
C ASN A 101 15.18 0.88 -18.97
N GLY A 102 14.90 1.98 -18.28
CA GLY A 102 15.65 3.22 -18.42
C GLY A 102 17.14 3.09 -18.09
N ASN A 103 17.51 2.21 -17.16
CA ASN A 103 18.91 1.95 -16.80
C ASN A 103 19.66 1.16 -17.89
N GLU A 104 19.01 0.19 -18.51
CA GLU A 104 19.63 -0.63 -19.56
C GLU A 104 19.75 0.11 -20.89
N VAL A 105 18.69 0.79 -21.30
CA VAL A 105 18.60 1.49 -22.60
C VAL A 105 19.20 2.89 -22.55
N GLY A 106 19.26 3.47 -21.37
CA GLY A 106 19.67 4.87 -21.12
C GLY A 106 18.48 5.82 -20.96
N TRP A 107 18.53 6.65 -19.92
CA TRP A 107 17.46 7.60 -19.58
C TRP A 107 17.24 8.70 -20.61
N ALA A 108 18.29 9.16 -21.28
CA ALA A 108 18.26 10.22 -22.29
C ALA A 108 18.01 9.70 -23.72
N THR A 109 17.74 8.42 -23.92
CA THR A 109 17.48 7.87 -25.25
C THR A 109 16.11 8.25 -25.77
N ALA A 110 15.99 8.39 -27.09
CA ALA A 110 14.70 8.68 -27.74
C ALA A 110 13.64 7.63 -27.41
N ARG A 111 14.04 6.37 -27.16
CA ARG A 111 13.14 5.29 -26.79
C ARG A 111 12.55 5.51 -25.40
N THR A 112 13.39 5.75 -24.38
CA THR A 112 12.93 5.97 -23.00
C THR A 112 12.09 7.23 -22.89
N LEU A 113 12.56 8.35 -23.46
CA LEU A 113 11.82 9.61 -23.48
C LEU A 113 10.50 9.50 -24.25
N GLY A 114 10.50 8.82 -25.41
CA GLY A 114 9.29 8.56 -26.20
C GLY A 114 8.25 7.75 -25.43
N LEU A 115 8.66 6.72 -24.69
CA LEU A 115 7.76 5.94 -23.84
C LEU A 115 7.20 6.76 -22.68
N LEU A 116 8.02 7.59 -22.02
CA LEU A 116 7.55 8.48 -20.95
C LEU A 116 6.55 9.52 -21.46
N VAL A 117 6.82 10.10 -22.64
CA VAL A 117 5.88 11.01 -23.32
C VAL A 117 4.59 10.29 -23.69
N LEU A 118 4.67 9.06 -24.20
CA LEU A 118 3.49 8.23 -24.53
C LEU A 118 2.68 7.93 -23.26
N ALA A 119 3.33 7.55 -22.17
CA ALA A 119 2.66 7.34 -20.89
C ALA A 119 1.93 8.61 -20.41
N GLY A 120 2.59 9.76 -20.47
CA GLY A 120 1.99 11.06 -20.14
C GLY A 120 0.82 11.42 -21.06
N ALA A 121 0.92 11.16 -22.36
CA ALA A 121 -0.16 11.40 -23.32
C ALA A 121 -1.37 10.49 -23.06
N LEU A 122 -1.16 9.21 -22.74
CA LEU A 122 -2.21 8.27 -22.37
C LEU A 122 -2.90 8.69 -21.06
N LEU A 123 -2.14 9.17 -20.06
CA LEU A 123 -2.71 9.71 -18.82
C LEU A 123 -3.54 10.97 -19.08
N GLY A 124 -3.04 11.86 -19.93
CA GLY A 124 -3.78 13.04 -20.36
C GLY A 124 -5.08 12.67 -21.10
N LEU A 125 -5.02 11.68 -21.98
CA LEU A 125 -6.19 11.15 -22.67
C LEU A 125 -7.20 10.53 -21.69
N PHE A 126 -6.73 9.75 -20.69
CA PHE A 126 -7.57 9.24 -19.62
C PHE A 126 -8.30 10.36 -18.88
N LEU A 127 -7.60 11.42 -18.46
CA LEU A 127 -8.22 12.56 -17.77
C LEU A 127 -9.26 13.28 -18.65
N VAL A 128 -9.03 13.38 -19.96
CA VAL A 128 -9.99 13.94 -20.92
C VAL A 128 -11.22 13.05 -21.02
N ILE A 129 -11.06 11.74 -21.10
CA ILE A 129 -12.17 10.77 -21.12
C ILE A 129 -12.99 10.91 -19.85
N GLU A 130 -12.37 10.81 -18.66
CA GLU A 130 -13.01 10.92 -17.35
C GLU A 130 -13.77 12.24 -17.16
N SER A 131 -13.30 13.32 -17.77
CA SER A 131 -13.97 14.61 -17.71
C SER A 131 -15.23 14.71 -18.59
N ARG A 132 -15.43 13.78 -19.55
CA ARG A 132 -16.51 13.83 -20.56
C ARG A 132 -17.51 12.68 -20.46
N VAL A 133 -17.14 11.56 -19.86
CA VAL A 133 -18.00 10.39 -19.74
C VAL A 133 -19.05 10.59 -18.65
N ALA A 134 -20.28 10.13 -18.90
CA ALA A 134 -21.37 10.29 -17.95
C ALA A 134 -21.22 9.44 -16.67
N ALA A 135 -20.52 8.29 -16.78
CA ALA A 135 -20.23 7.40 -15.66
C ALA A 135 -18.71 7.13 -15.60
N PRO A 136 -17.92 8.08 -15.09
CA PRO A 136 -16.46 7.96 -15.01
C PRO A 136 -16.04 6.89 -14.00
N LEU A 137 -14.91 6.22 -14.25
CA LEU A 137 -14.27 5.31 -13.29
C LEU A 137 -13.79 6.06 -12.06
N VAL A 138 -13.23 7.25 -12.29
CA VAL A 138 -12.69 8.12 -11.25
C VAL A 138 -13.29 9.52 -11.38
N PRO A 139 -14.41 9.80 -10.70
CA PRO A 139 -15.01 11.13 -10.75
C PRO A 139 -14.03 12.17 -10.24
N LEU A 140 -13.57 13.04 -11.14
CA LEU A 140 -12.57 14.08 -10.81
C LEU A 140 -13.06 15.03 -9.70
N ARG A 141 -14.38 15.12 -9.46
CA ARG A 141 -14.97 15.87 -8.34
C ARG A 141 -14.54 15.37 -6.96
N LEU A 142 -14.23 14.07 -6.82
CA LEU A 142 -13.75 13.50 -5.57
C LEU A 142 -12.43 14.12 -5.13
N PHE A 143 -11.59 14.52 -6.07
CA PHE A 143 -10.31 15.19 -5.75
C PHE A 143 -10.49 16.65 -5.28
N ARG A 144 -11.73 17.19 -5.28
CA ARG A 144 -12.03 18.45 -4.58
C ARG A 144 -12.18 18.25 -3.06
N LEU A 145 -12.42 17.02 -2.61
CA LEU A 145 -12.42 16.67 -1.19
C LEU A 145 -10.98 16.69 -0.68
N ARG A 146 -10.68 17.63 0.21
CA ARG A 146 -9.31 17.89 0.65
C ARG A 146 -8.68 16.67 1.33
N ASN A 147 -9.40 16.05 2.27
CA ASN A 147 -8.85 14.90 2.99
C ASN A 147 -8.62 13.70 2.07
N LEU A 148 -9.52 13.43 1.12
CA LEU A 148 -9.34 12.40 0.12
C LEU A 148 -8.09 12.65 -0.73
N SER A 149 -7.92 13.86 -1.28
CA SER A 149 -6.76 14.21 -2.12
C SER A 149 -5.45 14.15 -1.36
N VAL A 150 -5.41 14.68 -0.15
CA VAL A 150 -4.22 14.64 0.71
C VAL A 150 -3.88 13.20 1.09
N SER A 151 -4.89 12.39 1.46
CA SER A 151 -4.69 10.96 1.77
C SER A 151 -4.18 10.17 0.57
N ASN A 152 -4.64 10.46 -0.65
CA ASN A 152 -4.10 9.84 -1.86
C ASN A 152 -2.62 10.17 -2.06
N VAL A 153 -2.21 11.43 -1.90
CA VAL A 153 -0.80 11.82 -2.00
C VAL A 153 0.05 11.15 -0.92
N VAL A 154 -0.42 11.16 0.34
CA VAL A 154 0.23 10.45 1.45
C VAL A 154 0.32 8.96 1.16
N GLY A 155 -0.77 8.35 0.68
CA GLY A 155 -0.85 6.94 0.32
C GLY A 155 0.13 6.55 -0.79
N ILE A 156 0.24 7.36 -1.85
CA ILE A 156 1.19 7.14 -2.95
C ILE A 156 2.64 7.16 -2.45
N LEU A 157 3.03 8.20 -1.70
CA LEU A 157 4.38 8.34 -1.18
C LEU A 157 4.73 7.24 -0.17
N TRP A 158 3.79 6.91 0.71
CA TRP A 158 3.97 5.82 1.67
C TRP A 158 4.04 4.46 0.98
N ALA A 159 3.17 4.18 0.01
CA ALA A 159 3.20 2.95 -0.76
C ALA A 159 4.52 2.78 -1.52
N ALA A 160 5.04 3.85 -2.13
CA ALA A 160 6.35 3.86 -2.78
C ALA A 160 7.47 3.42 -1.83
N ALA A 161 7.50 3.99 -0.62
CA ALA A 161 8.48 3.64 0.41
C ALA A 161 8.29 2.21 0.93
N MET A 162 7.04 1.78 1.16
CA MET A 162 6.70 0.47 1.70
C MET A 162 7.01 -0.67 0.73
N PHE A 163 6.62 -0.55 -0.55
CA PHE A 163 6.92 -1.57 -1.55
C PHE A 163 8.43 -1.70 -1.79
N ALA A 164 9.14 -0.56 -1.82
CA ALA A 164 10.59 -0.57 -1.92
C ALA A 164 11.23 -1.21 -0.67
N TRP A 165 10.72 -0.92 0.53
CA TRP A 165 11.19 -1.60 1.74
C TRP A 165 11.06 -3.11 1.60
N PHE A 166 9.87 -3.64 1.32
CA PHE A 166 9.67 -5.08 1.20
C PHE A 166 10.59 -5.72 0.16
N PHE A 167 10.66 -5.12 -1.02
CA PHE A 167 11.42 -5.69 -2.13
C PHE A 167 12.94 -5.56 -1.95
N LEU A 168 13.43 -4.35 -1.68
CA LEU A 168 14.88 -4.10 -1.62
C LEU A 168 15.51 -4.69 -0.35
N SER A 169 14.79 -4.75 0.78
CA SER A 169 15.32 -5.41 1.96
C SER A 169 15.38 -6.94 1.80
N ALA A 170 14.43 -7.54 1.06
CA ALA A 170 14.54 -8.96 0.70
C ALA A 170 15.76 -9.22 -0.17
N LEU A 171 16.02 -8.37 -1.16
CA LEU A 171 17.22 -8.46 -2.00
C LEU A 171 18.51 -8.23 -1.20
N TYR A 172 18.54 -7.24 -0.29
CA TYR A 172 19.68 -7.01 0.58
C TYR A 172 19.98 -8.25 1.45
N LEU A 173 18.97 -8.85 2.07
CA LEU A 173 19.13 -10.06 2.88
C LEU A 173 19.66 -11.24 2.05
N GLN A 174 19.15 -11.43 0.81
CA GLN A 174 19.57 -12.54 -0.04
C GLN A 174 20.92 -12.31 -0.71
N LEU A 175 21.12 -11.15 -1.34
CA LEU A 175 22.25 -10.91 -2.22
C LEU A 175 23.45 -10.30 -1.50
N VAL A 176 23.26 -9.58 -0.39
CA VAL A 176 24.36 -8.99 0.41
C VAL A 176 24.69 -9.86 1.60
N LEU A 177 23.67 -10.27 2.41
CA LEU A 177 23.91 -11.08 3.60
C LEU A 177 23.90 -12.59 3.32
N GLY A 178 23.53 -13.05 2.11
CA GLY A 178 23.55 -14.45 1.71
C GLY A 178 22.47 -15.32 2.33
N TYR A 179 21.35 -14.73 2.81
CA TYR A 179 20.24 -15.47 3.42
C TYR A 179 19.50 -16.34 2.41
N SER A 180 19.11 -17.53 2.83
CA SER A 180 18.19 -18.39 2.07
C SER A 180 16.79 -17.75 2.01
N PRO A 181 15.93 -18.14 1.05
CA PRO A 181 14.56 -17.68 0.95
C PRO A 181 13.75 -17.86 2.25
N LEU A 182 13.98 -18.97 2.97
CA LEU A 182 13.35 -19.24 4.25
C LEU A 182 13.82 -18.27 5.34
N GLU A 183 15.12 -18.00 5.43
CA GLU A 183 15.68 -17.05 6.41
C GLU A 183 15.15 -15.64 6.15
N VAL A 184 15.00 -15.22 4.90
CA VAL A 184 14.36 -13.94 4.56
C VAL A 184 12.91 -13.93 5.03
N GLY A 185 12.14 -14.99 4.77
CA GLY A 185 10.77 -15.11 5.27
C GLY A 185 10.68 -14.95 6.79
N LEU A 186 11.59 -15.60 7.52
CA LEU A 186 11.70 -15.49 8.99
C LEU A 186 12.12 -14.08 9.44
N ALA A 187 13.01 -13.43 8.71
CA ALA A 187 13.47 -12.08 9.02
C ALA A 187 12.35 -11.02 8.94
N PHE A 188 11.35 -11.23 8.09
CA PHE A 188 10.17 -10.34 7.99
C PHE A 188 9.14 -10.57 9.09
N LEU A 189 9.13 -11.73 9.75
CA LEU A 189 8.09 -12.07 10.75
C LEU A 189 7.96 -11.03 11.87
N PRO A 190 9.04 -10.55 12.52
CA PRO A 190 8.90 -9.59 13.61
C PRO A 190 8.18 -8.31 13.17
N GLY A 191 8.57 -7.74 12.04
CA GLY A 191 7.94 -6.53 11.48
C GLY A 191 6.47 -6.75 11.11
N ASN A 192 6.18 -7.85 10.43
CA ASN A 192 4.83 -8.20 10.01
C ASN A 192 3.90 -8.52 11.18
N LEU A 193 4.38 -9.22 12.22
CA LEU A 193 3.59 -9.49 13.43
C LEU A 193 3.25 -8.19 14.18
N ILE A 194 4.22 -7.29 14.31
CA ILE A 194 4.00 -5.97 14.91
C ILE A 194 2.97 -5.19 14.09
N MET A 195 3.11 -5.15 12.76
CA MET A 195 2.16 -4.48 11.87
C MET A 195 0.75 -5.07 12.05
N ALA A 196 0.62 -6.40 12.14
CA ALA A 196 -0.65 -7.07 12.36
C ALA A 196 -1.28 -6.69 13.70
N VAL A 197 -0.51 -6.69 14.80
CA VAL A 197 -1.00 -6.27 16.14
C VAL A 197 -1.53 -4.84 16.13
N PHE A 198 -0.81 -3.92 15.48
CA PHE A 198 -1.29 -2.55 15.35
C PHE A 198 -2.56 -2.46 14.50
N SER A 199 -2.64 -3.20 13.40
CA SER A 199 -3.80 -3.20 12.49
C SER A 199 -5.05 -3.82 13.14
N LEU A 200 -4.90 -4.82 14.03
CA LEU A 200 -6.00 -5.53 14.72
C LEU A 200 -6.78 -4.70 15.76
N GLY A 201 -6.52 -3.41 15.88
CA GLY A 201 -7.31 -2.52 16.73
C GLY A 201 -6.50 -1.57 17.61
N LEU A 202 -5.18 -1.79 17.77
CA LEU A 202 -4.35 -0.85 18.52
C LEU A 202 -4.29 0.52 17.82
N SER A 203 -4.13 0.51 16.47
CA SER A 203 -4.15 1.72 15.66
C SER A 203 -5.49 2.47 15.79
N ALA A 204 -6.62 1.77 15.75
CA ALA A 204 -7.94 2.39 15.94
C ALA A 204 -8.09 3.06 17.31
N ARG A 205 -7.67 2.38 18.40
CA ARG A 205 -7.68 2.95 19.76
C ARG A 205 -6.82 4.20 19.87
N ILE A 206 -5.64 4.20 19.23
CA ILE A 206 -4.73 5.35 19.21
C ILE A 206 -5.38 6.51 18.45
N VAL A 207 -6.03 6.24 17.33
CA VAL A 207 -6.76 7.24 16.53
C VAL A 207 -7.92 7.85 17.31
N MET A 208 -8.71 7.02 18.02
CA MET A 208 -9.80 7.53 18.88
C MET A 208 -9.29 8.44 19.98
N LYS A 209 -8.11 8.17 20.54
CA LYS A 209 -7.55 8.98 21.64
C LYS A 209 -6.81 10.23 21.17
N PHE A 210 -6.08 10.17 20.07
CA PHE A 210 -5.17 11.23 19.64
C PHE A 210 -5.56 11.88 18.29
N GLY A 211 -6.67 11.43 17.70
CA GLY A 211 -7.08 11.85 16.37
C GLY A 211 -6.22 11.22 15.27
N ILE A 212 -6.47 11.62 14.02
CA ILE A 212 -5.85 10.99 12.82
C ILE A 212 -4.40 11.46 12.62
N ARG A 213 -4.10 12.76 12.85
CA ARG A 213 -2.82 13.39 12.48
C ARG A 213 -1.63 12.86 13.27
N ALA A 214 -1.78 12.73 14.60
CA ALA A 214 -0.66 12.35 15.46
C ALA A 214 -0.19 10.90 15.19
N PRO A 215 -1.06 9.86 15.18
CA PRO A 215 -0.63 8.50 14.86
C PRO A 215 -0.08 8.38 13.45
N LEU A 216 -0.66 9.07 12.47
CA LEU A 216 -0.15 9.09 11.11
C LEU A 216 1.27 9.67 11.05
N GLY A 217 1.48 10.83 11.63
CA GLY A 217 2.79 11.50 11.64
C GLY A 217 3.86 10.69 12.37
N VAL A 218 3.54 10.16 13.56
CA VAL A 218 4.44 9.30 14.33
C VAL A 218 4.73 8.00 13.57
N GLY A 219 3.70 7.34 13.04
CA GLY A 219 3.85 6.09 12.30
C GLY A 219 4.75 6.25 11.08
N LEU A 220 4.47 7.22 10.21
CA LEU A 220 5.30 7.48 9.03
C LEU A 220 6.69 8.01 9.38
N GLY A 221 6.82 8.76 10.48
CA GLY A 221 8.12 9.18 11.01
C GLY A 221 8.98 8.00 11.48
N LEU A 222 8.38 7.03 12.19
CA LEU A 222 9.05 5.80 12.58
C LEU A 222 9.44 4.95 11.37
N ALA A 223 8.56 4.89 10.35
CA ALA A 223 8.87 4.20 9.10
C ALA A 223 10.03 4.86 8.36
N ALA A 224 10.05 6.20 8.27
CA ALA A 224 11.17 6.95 7.69
C ALA A 224 12.47 6.67 8.45
N PHE A 225 12.44 6.67 9.78
CA PHE A 225 13.60 6.36 10.60
C PHE A 225 14.07 4.92 10.45
N GLY A 226 13.15 3.95 10.35
CA GLY A 226 13.47 2.55 10.05
C GLY A 226 14.19 2.39 8.71
N LEU A 227 13.74 3.11 7.65
CA LEU A 227 14.43 3.14 6.36
C LEU A 227 15.82 3.79 6.44
N LEU A 228 15.99 4.84 7.27
CA LEU A 228 17.31 5.45 7.52
C LEU A 228 18.26 4.48 8.21
N LEU A 229 17.78 3.62 9.09
CA LEU A 229 18.61 2.57 9.69
C LEU A 229 19.01 1.53 8.64
N PHE A 230 18.10 1.07 7.77
CA PHE A 230 18.44 0.19 6.65
C PHE A 230 19.47 0.82 5.71
N ALA A 231 19.40 2.14 5.49
CA ALA A 231 20.36 2.84 4.66
C ALA A 231 21.80 2.87 5.25
N ARG A 232 22.02 2.29 6.43
CA ARG A 232 23.32 2.17 7.09
C ARG A 232 23.76 0.72 7.33
N ALA A 233 22.93 -0.26 6.93
CA ALA A 233 23.20 -1.65 7.18
C ALA A 233 24.45 -2.11 6.41
N PRO A 234 25.51 -2.60 7.10
CA PRO A 234 26.78 -2.94 6.46
C PRO A 234 26.73 -4.25 5.68
N VAL A 235 27.70 -4.51 4.81
CA VAL A 235 27.78 -5.74 4.02
C VAL A 235 28.02 -7.00 4.85
N ASP A 236 28.57 -6.87 6.04
CA ASP A 236 28.80 -7.90 7.05
C ASP A 236 27.81 -7.79 8.22
N GLY A 237 26.65 -7.16 7.98
CA GLY A 237 25.62 -6.88 8.98
C GLY A 237 25.04 -8.13 9.61
N THR A 238 24.64 -7.98 10.87
CA THR A 238 23.96 -9.04 11.63
C THR A 238 22.47 -8.75 11.75
N PHE A 239 21.66 -9.80 11.73
CA PHE A 239 20.19 -9.65 11.81
C PHE A 239 19.74 -8.85 13.03
N LEU A 240 20.27 -9.17 14.23
CA LEU A 240 19.80 -8.60 15.50
C LEU A 240 20.13 -7.11 15.65
N VAL A 241 21.26 -6.65 15.08
CA VAL A 241 21.74 -5.29 15.28
C VAL A 241 21.38 -4.39 14.10
N ASP A 242 21.53 -4.90 12.88
CA ASP A 242 21.45 -4.07 11.68
C ASP A 242 20.08 -4.17 10.96
N VAL A 243 19.38 -5.29 11.09
CA VAL A 243 18.13 -5.55 10.36
C VAL A 243 16.92 -5.45 11.27
N LEU A 244 16.91 -6.16 12.41
CA LEU A 244 15.76 -6.28 13.30
C LEU A 244 15.23 -4.94 13.83
N PRO A 245 16.07 -3.97 14.27
CA PRO A 245 15.58 -2.67 14.72
C PRO A 245 14.82 -1.91 13.63
N SER A 246 15.32 -1.98 12.38
CA SER A 246 14.66 -1.39 11.22
C SER A 246 13.32 -2.05 10.94
N MET A 247 13.25 -3.40 10.98
CA MET A 247 12.01 -4.17 10.77
C MET A 247 10.95 -3.85 11.83
N ILE A 248 11.36 -3.71 13.10
CA ILE A 248 10.45 -3.34 14.20
C ILE A 248 9.87 -1.94 13.97
N LEU A 249 10.71 -0.97 13.68
CA LEU A 249 10.27 0.42 13.44
C LEU A 249 9.35 0.54 12.23
N LEU A 250 9.67 -0.17 11.15
CA LEU A 250 8.85 -0.21 9.95
C LEU A 250 7.50 -0.92 10.21
N GLY A 251 7.51 -2.01 10.98
CA GLY A 251 6.29 -2.70 11.40
C GLY A 251 5.36 -1.83 12.23
N ILE A 252 5.91 -1.12 13.24
CA ILE A 252 5.15 -0.15 14.06
C ILE A 252 4.64 0.98 13.17
N GLY A 253 5.53 1.55 12.36
CA GLY A 253 5.22 2.67 11.47
C GLY A 253 4.09 2.37 10.50
N ALA A 254 4.19 1.24 9.79
CA ALA A 254 3.19 0.78 8.85
C ALA A 254 1.85 0.49 9.55
N GLY A 255 1.87 -0.24 10.67
CA GLY A 255 0.68 -0.60 11.42
C GLY A 255 -0.04 0.61 12.01
N MET A 256 0.71 1.64 12.45
CA MET A 256 0.13 2.89 12.95
C MET A 256 -0.44 3.78 11.85
N ALA A 257 0.19 3.83 10.66
CA ALA A 257 -0.15 4.79 9.62
C ALA A 257 -1.31 4.35 8.73
N PHE A 258 -1.50 3.05 8.51
CA PHE A 258 -2.44 2.52 7.51
C PHE A 258 -3.88 2.93 7.78
N ASN A 259 -4.40 2.67 8.99
CA ASN A 259 -5.77 3.01 9.37
C ASN A 259 -6.05 4.52 9.35
N PRO A 260 -5.20 5.40 9.91
CA PRO A 260 -5.41 6.85 9.83
C PRO A 260 -5.49 7.39 8.40
N VAL A 261 -4.68 6.88 7.46
CA VAL A 261 -4.75 7.31 6.05
C VAL A 261 -6.10 6.96 5.44
N LEU A 262 -6.57 5.72 5.67
CA LEU A 262 -7.85 5.27 5.14
C LEU A 262 -9.03 6.02 5.75
N LEU A 263 -9.03 6.20 7.07
CA LEU A 263 -10.06 6.97 7.78
C LEU A 263 -10.10 8.43 7.32
N ALA A 264 -8.94 9.07 7.13
CA ALA A 264 -8.87 10.43 6.61
C ALA A 264 -9.41 10.53 5.19
N ALA A 265 -9.10 9.54 4.33
CA ALA A 265 -9.56 9.51 2.95
C ALA A 265 -11.09 9.43 2.85
N MET A 266 -11.72 8.69 3.76
CA MET A 266 -13.16 8.43 3.74
C MET A 266 -13.98 9.47 4.54
N GLY A 267 -13.33 10.31 5.37
CA GLY A 267 -14.00 11.17 6.33
C GLY A 267 -14.94 12.24 5.73
N ASP A 268 -14.63 12.73 4.53
CA ASP A 268 -15.44 13.76 3.85
C ASP A 268 -16.25 13.17 2.67
N VAL A 269 -16.25 11.84 2.49
CA VAL A 269 -16.88 11.17 1.34
C VAL A 269 -18.32 10.82 1.66
N PRO A 270 -19.30 11.21 0.82
CA PRO A 270 -20.68 10.77 0.96
C PRO A 270 -20.80 9.24 0.93
N GLN A 271 -21.72 8.68 1.71
CA GLN A 271 -21.85 7.22 1.86
C GLN A 271 -22.17 6.53 0.52
N GLU A 272 -22.91 7.19 -0.36
CA GLU A 272 -23.23 6.70 -1.70
C GLU A 272 -22.00 6.59 -2.62
N GLU A 273 -20.94 7.35 -2.35
CA GLU A 273 -19.70 7.37 -3.10
C GLU A 273 -18.54 6.62 -2.40
N ALA A 274 -18.79 6.07 -1.22
CA ALA A 274 -17.77 5.42 -0.39
C ALA A 274 -17.05 4.28 -1.12
N GLY A 275 -17.77 3.44 -1.86
CA GLY A 275 -17.18 2.36 -2.64
C GLY A 275 -16.25 2.86 -3.74
N LEU A 276 -16.64 3.94 -4.43
CA LEU A 276 -15.84 4.54 -5.49
C LEU A 276 -14.58 5.22 -4.94
N ALA A 277 -14.74 6.00 -3.88
CA ALA A 277 -13.61 6.65 -3.19
C ALA A 277 -12.61 5.62 -2.65
N SER A 278 -13.09 4.53 -2.05
CA SER A 278 -12.24 3.41 -1.60
C SER A 278 -11.47 2.79 -2.77
N GLY A 279 -12.12 2.60 -3.92
CA GLY A 279 -11.47 2.14 -5.15
C GLY A 279 -10.35 3.08 -5.62
N VAL A 280 -10.59 4.39 -5.60
CA VAL A 280 -9.60 5.43 -5.94
C VAL A 280 -8.40 5.37 -4.98
N VAL A 281 -8.64 5.32 -3.66
CA VAL A 281 -7.57 5.24 -2.65
C VAL A 281 -6.73 3.99 -2.81
N ASN A 282 -7.37 2.84 -3.01
CA ASN A 282 -6.65 1.57 -3.19
C ASN A 282 -5.85 1.56 -4.50
N THR A 283 -6.42 2.09 -5.59
CA THR A 283 -5.71 2.21 -6.86
C THR A 283 -4.52 3.15 -6.76
N ALA A 284 -4.69 4.31 -6.14
CA ALA A 284 -3.61 5.27 -5.90
C ALA A 284 -2.48 4.64 -5.07
N PHE A 285 -2.81 3.88 -4.02
CA PHE A 285 -1.85 3.17 -3.19
C PHE A 285 -1.09 2.11 -4.01
N MET A 286 -1.78 1.24 -4.74
CA MET A 286 -1.15 0.20 -5.57
C MET A 286 -0.26 0.79 -6.66
N MET A 287 -0.72 1.85 -7.34
CA MET A 287 0.05 2.53 -8.39
C MET A 287 1.24 3.27 -7.82
N GLY A 288 1.06 3.94 -6.68
CA GLY A 288 2.15 4.57 -5.94
C GLY A 288 3.23 3.57 -5.56
N GLY A 289 2.83 2.39 -5.09
CA GLY A 289 3.74 1.28 -4.79
C GLY A 289 4.50 0.78 -6.01
N ALA A 290 3.81 0.51 -7.12
CA ALA A 290 4.41 -0.01 -8.34
C ALA A 290 5.39 0.99 -8.98
N LEU A 291 4.96 2.24 -9.17
CA LEU A 291 5.81 3.30 -9.75
C LEU A 291 6.95 3.67 -8.80
N GLY A 292 6.67 3.77 -7.50
CA GLY A 292 7.68 4.08 -6.50
C GLY A 292 8.75 3.01 -6.41
N LEU A 293 8.35 1.74 -6.40
CA LEU A 293 9.29 0.62 -6.46
C LEU A 293 10.14 0.65 -7.73
N ALA A 294 9.53 0.88 -8.90
CA ALA A 294 10.25 0.97 -10.16
C ALA A 294 11.32 2.08 -10.12
N VAL A 295 10.96 3.27 -9.61
CA VAL A 295 11.89 4.41 -9.45
C VAL A 295 13.00 4.08 -8.47
N LEU A 296 12.68 3.54 -7.30
CA LEU A 296 13.67 3.26 -6.24
C LEU A 296 14.59 2.09 -6.61
N ALA A 297 14.06 1.05 -7.27
CA ALA A 297 14.88 -0.04 -7.79
C ALA A 297 15.82 0.42 -8.91
N SER A 298 15.32 1.29 -9.81
CA SER A 298 16.13 1.90 -10.86
C SER A 298 17.25 2.79 -10.29
N LEU A 299 16.94 3.57 -9.24
CA LEU A 299 17.94 4.35 -8.50
C LEU A 299 18.99 3.45 -7.85
N ALA A 300 18.57 2.35 -7.22
CA ALA A 300 19.47 1.37 -6.62
C ALA A 300 20.44 0.81 -7.67
N ALA A 301 19.92 0.34 -8.81
CA ALA A 301 20.69 -0.22 -9.91
C ALA A 301 21.70 0.82 -10.46
N SER A 302 21.25 2.03 -10.78
CA SER A 302 22.11 3.11 -11.29
C SER A 302 23.23 3.47 -10.31
N ARG A 303 22.93 3.47 -8.99
CA ARG A 303 23.95 3.73 -7.97
C ARG A 303 24.95 2.58 -7.85
N THR A 304 24.48 1.34 -7.91
CA THR A 304 25.32 0.14 -7.94
C THR A 304 26.30 0.21 -9.12
N ASP A 305 25.81 0.48 -10.32
CA ASP A 305 26.64 0.58 -11.53
C ASP A 305 27.71 1.67 -11.39
N SER A 306 27.35 2.84 -10.85
CA SER A 306 28.26 3.95 -10.60
C SER A 306 29.38 3.58 -9.61
N LEU A 307 29.04 2.85 -8.53
CA LEU A 307 30.01 2.41 -7.53
C LEU A 307 30.93 1.32 -8.09
N THR A 308 30.38 0.38 -8.85
CA THR A 308 31.18 -0.65 -9.55
C THR A 308 32.15 -0.01 -10.53
N ALA A 309 31.69 0.96 -11.32
CA ALA A 309 32.56 1.70 -12.24
C ALA A 309 33.64 2.50 -11.54
N SER A 310 33.43 2.92 -10.29
CA SER A 310 34.44 3.61 -9.45
C SER A 310 35.41 2.65 -8.73
N GLY A 311 35.26 1.33 -8.91
CA GLY A 311 36.17 0.32 -8.37
C GLY A 311 35.81 -0.20 -6.99
N SER A 312 34.57 0.05 -6.50
CA SER A 312 34.06 -0.57 -5.27
C SER A 312 33.87 -2.08 -5.44
N GLY A 313 34.01 -2.83 -4.35
CA GLY A 313 33.70 -4.26 -4.34
C GLY A 313 32.25 -4.53 -4.72
N GLU A 314 31.95 -5.70 -5.28
CA GLU A 314 30.61 -6.06 -5.77
C GLU A 314 29.54 -5.93 -4.69
N LEU A 315 29.78 -6.50 -3.50
CA LEU A 315 28.83 -6.42 -2.38
C LEU A 315 28.68 -4.99 -1.83
N GLU A 316 29.78 -4.22 -1.79
CA GLU A 316 29.76 -2.83 -1.35
C GLU A 316 28.97 -1.94 -2.33
N ALA A 317 29.16 -2.16 -3.64
CA ALA A 317 28.43 -1.46 -4.68
C ALA A 317 26.93 -1.75 -4.61
N LEU A 318 26.58 -3.02 -4.43
CA LEU A 318 25.20 -3.48 -4.33
C LEU A 318 24.52 -2.90 -3.06
N ALA A 319 25.17 -3.02 -1.90
CA ALA A 319 24.68 -2.43 -0.65
C ALA A 319 24.53 -0.90 -0.78
N GLY A 320 25.51 -0.22 -1.38
CA GLY A 320 25.45 1.21 -1.63
C GLY A 320 24.29 1.64 -2.54
N GLY A 321 23.91 0.79 -3.50
CA GLY A 321 22.71 0.96 -4.31
C GLY A 321 21.43 0.91 -3.46
N TYR A 322 21.29 -0.11 -2.62
CA TYR A 322 20.14 -0.24 -1.72
C TYR A 322 20.07 0.89 -0.70
N HIS A 323 21.22 1.34 -0.15
CA HIS A 323 21.26 2.48 0.76
C HIS A 323 20.69 3.75 0.11
N ALA A 324 21.05 4.04 -1.15
CA ALA A 324 20.51 5.19 -1.87
C ALA A 324 18.97 5.11 -2.02
N ALA A 325 18.46 3.93 -2.35
CA ALA A 325 17.01 3.72 -2.46
C ALA A 325 16.29 3.84 -1.10
N PHE A 326 16.86 3.29 -0.02
CA PHE A 326 16.29 3.43 1.33
C PHE A 326 16.30 4.89 1.82
N LEU A 327 17.34 5.66 1.50
CA LEU A 327 17.39 7.10 1.80
C LEU A 327 16.25 7.86 1.09
N VAL A 328 16.04 7.60 -0.18
CA VAL A 328 14.94 8.25 -0.93
C VAL A 328 13.57 7.73 -0.46
N GLY A 329 13.45 6.44 -0.14
CA GLY A 329 12.27 5.88 0.51
C GLY A 329 11.95 6.55 1.85
N ALA A 330 12.97 6.82 2.67
CA ALA A 330 12.83 7.56 3.92
C ALA A 330 12.35 9.00 3.68
N LEU A 331 12.84 9.66 2.63
CA LEU A 331 12.33 10.98 2.23
C LEU A 331 10.86 10.94 1.81
N PHE A 332 10.44 9.89 1.08
CA PHE A 332 9.03 9.72 0.70
C PHE A 332 8.15 9.50 1.94
N ALA A 333 8.56 8.63 2.87
CA ALA A 333 7.81 8.41 4.11
C ALA A 333 7.79 9.68 5.00
N GLY A 334 8.90 10.41 5.11
CA GLY A 334 8.98 11.67 5.83
C GLY A 334 8.13 12.78 5.20
N ALA A 335 8.13 12.89 3.87
CA ALA A 335 7.26 13.81 3.14
C ALA A 335 5.78 13.45 3.33
N ALA A 336 5.43 12.16 3.28
CA ALA A 336 4.08 11.67 3.56
C ALA A 336 3.65 12.04 5.00
N ALA A 337 4.54 11.87 5.99
CA ALA A 337 4.30 12.29 7.37
C ALA A 337 4.03 13.80 7.47
N ALA A 338 4.90 14.61 6.89
CA ALA A 338 4.77 16.07 6.91
C ALA A 338 3.48 16.53 6.22
N ILE A 339 3.18 16.03 5.03
CA ILE A 339 1.96 16.34 4.28
C ILE A 339 0.72 15.93 5.08
N GLY A 340 0.71 14.72 5.65
CA GLY A 340 -0.39 14.22 6.45
C GLY A 340 -0.66 15.07 7.69
N VAL A 341 0.37 15.39 8.47
CA VAL A 341 0.25 16.21 9.67
C VAL A 341 -0.20 17.65 9.36
N LEU A 342 0.35 18.26 8.32
CA LEU A 342 0.12 19.66 7.99
C LEU A 342 -1.18 19.90 7.22
N LEU A 343 -1.52 19.00 6.29
CA LEU A 343 -2.59 19.27 5.32
C LEU A 343 -3.90 18.53 5.60
N LEU A 344 -3.91 17.38 6.28
CA LEU A 344 -5.15 16.73 6.67
C LEU A 344 -5.92 17.62 7.65
N ARG A 345 -7.22 17.69 7.48
CA ARG A 345 -8.11 18.33 8.46
C ARG A 345 -8.51 17.28 9.50
N PRO A 346 -8.59 17.63 10.80
CA PRO A 346 -9.21 16.76 11.78
C PRO A 346 -10.61 16.44 11.26
N ALA A 347 -10.98 15.17 11.16
CA ALA A 347 -12.40 14.82 11.02
C ALA A 347 -13.10 15.46 12.22
N ALA A 348 -14.19 16.16 11.98
CA ALA A 348 -14.94 16.80 13.05
C ALA A 348 -15.31 15.68 14.05
N ALA A 349 -14.73 15.72 15.22
CA ALA A 349 -15.02 14.78 16.32
C ALA A 349 -16.52 14.78 16.68
N SER A 350 -17.25 15.78 16.21
CA SER A 350 -18.69 15.97 16.34
C SER A 350 -19.55 14.89 15.69
N ALA A 351 -19.12 14.29 14.58
CA ALA A 351 -19.95 13.27 13.91
C ALA A 351 -19.93 11.94 14.68
N MET A 352 -18.77 11.52 15.18
CA MET A 352 -18.66 10.28 15.96
C MET A 352 -19.24 10.42 17.39
N HIS A 353 -19.26 11.63 17.95
CA HIS A 353 -19.85 11.88 19.27
C HIS A 353 -21.36 12.09 19.20
N SER A 354 -21.87 12.61 18.08
CA SER A 354 -23.31 12.76 17.84
C SER A 354 -24.01 11.43 17.63
N GLU A 355 -23.40 10.50 16.90
CA GLU A 355 -23.97 9.14 16.73
C GLU A 355 -23.98 8.36 18.06
N ALA A 356 -22.92 8.45 18.88
CA ALA A 356 -22.85 7.79 20.17
C ALA A 356 -23.81 8.39 21.20
N VAL A 357 -24.08 9.68 21.15
CA VAL A 357 -25.03 10.37 22.07
C VAL A 357 -26.48 10.12 21.65
N ASP A 358 -26.77 10.02 20.36
CA ASP A 358 -28.10 9.66 19.87
C ASP A 358 -28.44 8.19 20.14
N GLU A 359 -27.46 7.27 20.07
CA GLU A 359 -27.65 5.86 20.44
C GLU A 359 -27.91 5.68 21.95
N ASP A 360 -27.16 6.39 22.81
CA ASP A 360 -27.40 6.37 24.27
C ASP A 360 -28.77 6.99 24.63
N ALA A 361 -29.19 8.03 23.94
CA ALA A 361 -30.48 8.67 24.16
C ALA A 361 -31.68 7.80 23.68
N VAL A 362 -31.50 7.00 22.64
CA VAL A 362 -32.49 6.03 22.16
C VAL A 362 -32.57 4.79 23.06
N ALA A 363 -31.41 4.37 23.62
CA ALA A 363 -31.34 3.25 24.59
C ALA A 363 -31.94 3.61 25.98
N GLU A 364 -31.89 4.88 26.38
CA GLU A 364 -32.49 5.37 27.63
C GLU A 364 -34.03 5.62 27.49
N ALA A 365 -34.55 5.72 26.24
CA ALA A 365 -35.96 5.98 25.97
C ALA A 365 -36.77 4.70 25.68
N ALA A 366 -36.14 3.52 25.62
CA ALA A 366 -36.75 2.19 25.38
C ALA A 366 -36.70 1.34 26.65
#